data_29fdf86c9dab87ef27239346a8756e5a
#
_entry.id   29fdf86c9dab87ef27239346a8756e5a
#
_cell.length_a   1.000
_cell.length_b   1.000
_cell.length_c   1.000
_cell.angle_alpha   90.00
_cell.angle_beta   90.00
_cell.angle_gamma   90.00
#
_symmetry.space_group_name_H-M   'P 1'
#
loop_
_entity.id
_entity.type
_entity.pdbx_description
1 polymer ?
#
loop_
_entity_poly.entity_id
_entity_poly.type
_entity_poly.pdbx_seq_one_letter_code
_entity_poly.pdbx_strand_id
1 'polypeptide(L)'
;MTAVRDRVLVFDVNETLLDLRALDPHFARVFGDAAVRREWFATMLQSALLLTVTGPYFDFGSHFRAALALTAEKRGVTVSEADEKSILGEVRKLPAHPEVRESLMRLRDAGFRVAALTNSIGLVEEAQLANAGIRDLFDEALSADDAKRLKPAPEAYAAAASKLGVPLNRVRLVAAHAWDVAGAMRAGCAAAFVARPGALWNPLLEKPDVWGKDLREVADQIIARDR
;
A
#
# COMPACT_ATOMS: atom_id res chain seq x y z
N MET A 1 -2.96 -7.41 31.63
CA MET A 1 -3.38 -7.94 30.32
C MET A 1 -4.12 -6.83 29.60
N THR A 2 -3.60 -6.33 28.49
CA THR A 2 -4.28 -5.31 27.66
C THR A 2 -5.52 -5.98 27.04
N ALA A 3 -6.68 -5.30 27.11
CA ALA A 3 -7.89 -5.83 26.49
C ALA A 3 -7.67 -5.95 24.97
N VAL A 4 -8.03 -7.09 24.38
CA VAL A 4 -7.99 -7.29 22.94
C VAL A 4 -8.97 -6.32 22.29
N ARG A 5 -8.50 -5.52 21.33
CA ARG A 5 -9.34 -4.57 20.60
C ARG A 5 -10.22 -5.32 19.60
N ASP A 6 -11.44 -4.86 19.45
CA ASP A 6 -12.43 -5.49 18.55
C ASP A 6 -12.09 -5.34 17.06
N ARG A 7 -11.28 -4.34 16.73
CA ARG A 7 -10.94 -3.97 15.34
C ARG A 7 -9.55 -4.45 14.98
N VAL A 8 -9.41 -5.01 13.77
CA VAL A 8 -8.12 -5.37 13.17
C VAL A 8 -7.66 -4.22 12.27
N LEU A 9 -6.42 -3.80 12.42
CA LEU A 9 -5.80 -2.78 11.60
C LEU A 9 -5.11 -3.43 10.41
N VAL A 10 -5.48 -3.02 9.21
CA VAL A 10 -4.94 -3.54 7.96
C VAL A 10 -4.23 -2.40 7.23
N PHE A 11 -2.94 -2.55 6.96
CA PHE A 11 -2.10 -1.52 6.38
C PHE A 11 -1.80 -1.79 4.91
N ASP A 12 -2.05 -0.81 4.05
CA ASP A 12 -1.40 -0.76 2.76
C ASP A 12 0.12 -0.63 2.93
N VAL A 13 0.89 -1.11 1.95
CA VAL A 13 2.35 -1.25 2.07
C VAL A 13 3.09 -0.16 1.32
N ASN A 14 2.99 -0.13 -0.02
CA ASN A 14 3.75 0.80 -0.85
C ASN A 14 3.28 2.24 -0.65
N GLU A 15 4.19 3.19 -0.49
CA GLU A 15 3.95 4.60 -0.15
C GLU A 15 3.25 4.84 1.21
N THR A 16 2.55 3.86 1.76
CA THR A 16 1.94 3.97 3.10
C THR A 16 2.94 3.68 4.21
N LEU A 17 3.55 2.50 4.19
CA LEU A 17 4.58 2.07 5.13
C LEU A 17 5.98 2.26 4.55
N LEU A 18 6.16 2.01 3.25
CA LEU A 18 7.43 2.01 2.55
C LEU A 18 7.59 3.24 1.64
N ASP A 19 8.79 3.80 1.64
CA ASP A 19 9.11 5.02 0.89
C ASP A 19 9.59 4.69 -0.53
N LEU A 20 8.73 4.93 -1.53
CA LEU A 20 9.06 4.74 -2.93
C LEU A 20 10.15 5.69 -3.44
N ARG A 21 10.47 6.79 -2.72
CA ARG A 21 11.55 7.71 -3.11
C ARG A 21 12.93 7.04 -3.17
N ALA A 22 13.09 5.88 -2.52
CA ALA A 22 14.29 5.06 -2.67
C ALA A 22 14.56 4.64 -4.12
N LEU A 23 13.54 4.65 -5.00
CA LEU A 23 13.69 4.39 -6.43
C LEU A 23 14.17 5.62 -7.23
N ASP A 24 14.14 6.83 -6.66
CA ASP A 24 14.48 8.07 -7.34
C ASP A 24 15.87 8.03 -8.05
N PRO A 25 16.96 7.48 -7.44
CA PRO A 25 18.24 7.36 -8.12
C PRO A 25 18.22 6.48 -9.39
N HIS A 26 17.41 5.43 -9.38
CA HIS A 26 17.27 4.53 -10.54
C HIS A 26 16.58 5.25 -11.71
N PHE A 27 15.51 6.01 -11.40
CA PHE A 27 14.80 6.80 -12.40
C PHE A 27 15.66 7.96 -12.92
N ALA A 28 16.40 8.67 -12.05
CA ALA A 28 17.36 9.70 -12.47
C ALA A 28 18.42 9.14 -13.42
N ARG A 29 18.94 7.94 -13.15
CA ARG A 29 19.95 7.29 -13.99
C ARG A 29 19.38 6.89 -15.37
N VAL A 30 18.19 6.32 -15.41
CA VAL A 30 17.59 5.78 -16.64
C VAL A 30 16.95 6.88 -17.49
N PHE A 31 16.24 7.81 -16.86
CA PHE A 31 15.43 8.83 -17.54
C PHE A 31 16.02 10.25 -17.48
N GLY A 32 17.13 10.43 -16.75
CA GLY A 32 17.72 11.76 -16.52
C GLY A 32 16.96 12.63 -15.50
N ASP A 33 15.85 12.12 -14.94
CA ASP A 33 15.01 12.86 -14.02
C ASP A 33 14.33 11.91 -12.99
N ALA A 34 14.60 12.12 -11.71
CA ALA A 34 14.00 11.35 -10.62
C ALA A 34 12.46 11.49 -10.55
N ALA A 35 11.91 12.63 -10.98
CA ALA A 35 10.47 12.89 -10.95
C ALA A 35 9.66 11.94 -11.84
N VAL A 36 10.31 11.28 -12.82
CA VAL A 36 9.69 10.29 -13.71
C VAL A 36 9.15 9.09 -12.93
N ARG A 37 9.72 8.75 -11.76
CA ARG A 37 9.16 7.73 -10.88
C ARG A 37 7.68 7.98 -10.56
N ARG A 38 7.28 9.23 -10.32
CA ARG A 38 5.88 9.56 -10.02
C ARG A 38 4.97 9.34 -11.23
N GLU A 39 5.44 9.68 -12.43
CA GLU A 39 4.72 9.43 -13.67
C GLU A 39 4.55 7.93 -13.91
N TRP A 40 5.63 7.18 -13.76
CA TRP A 40 5.60 5.71 -13.85
C TRP A 40 4.61 5.09 -12.87
N PHE A 41 4.66 5.51 -11.59
CA PHE A 41 3.76 4.97 -10.56
C PHE A 41 2.29 5.30 -10.86
N ALA A 42 2.01 6.53 -11.31
CA ALA A 42 0.66 6.92 -11.72
C ALA A 42 0.17 6.11 -12.93
N THR A 43 1.02 5.89 -13.94
CA THR A 43 0.72 5.05 -15.10
C THR A 43 0.44 3.59 -14.68
N MET A 44 1.21 3.06 -13.75
CA MET A 44 1.01 1.73 -13.19
C MET A 44 -0.33 1.61 -12.46
N LEU A 45 -0.68 2.56 -11.60
CA LEU A 45 -1.96 2.60 -10.91
C LEU A 45 -3.13 2.72 -11.89
N GLN A 46 -3.01 3.57 -12.91
CA GLN A 46 -4.03 3.71 -13.96
C GLN A 46 -4.27 2.38 -14.69
N SER A 47 -3.20 1.67 -15.07
CA SER A 47 -3.29 0.34 -15.69
C SER A 47 -3.96 -0.68 -14.76
N ALA A 48 -3.56 -0.71 -13.49
CA ALA A 48 -4.13 -1.62 -12.50
C ALA A 48 -5.62 -1.35 -12.26
N LEU A 49 -6.02 -0.10 -12.10
CA LEU A 49 -7.42 0.30 -11.92
C LEU A 49 -8.27 -0.03 -13.14
N LEU A 50 -7.77 0.27 -14.36
CA LEU A 50 -8.47 -0.03 -15.61
C LEU A 50 -8.76 -1.53 -15.72
N LEU A 51 -7.75 -2.37 -15.55
CA LEU A 51 -7.90 -3.82 -15.71
C LEU A 51 -8.63 -4.47 -14.52
N THR A 52 -8.61 -3.87 -13.34
CA THR A 52 -9.48 -4.28 -12.24
C THR A 52 -10.97 -4.14 -12.60
N VAL A 53 -11.33 -3.14 -13.40
CA VAL A 53 -12.71 -2.92 -13.86
C VAL A 53 -13.05 -3.74 -15.10
N THR A 54 -12.14 -3.80 -16.08
CA THR A 54 -12.43 -4.36 -17.42
C THR A 54 -11.92 -5.81 -17.59
N GLY A 55 -11.01 -6.31 -16.69
CA GLY A 55 -10.34 -7.61 -16.82
C GLY A 55 -9.57 -7.77 -18.13
N PRO A 56 -8.75 -8.79 -18.35
CA PRO A 56 -8.45 -9.88 -17.43
C PRO A 56 -7.52 -9.47 -16.26
N TYR A 57 -7.36 -10.37 -15.29
CA TYR A 57 -6.44 -10.19 -14.17
C TYR A 57 -4.99 -10.33 -14.60
N PHE A 58 -4.15 -9.40 -14.11
CA PHE A 58 -2.70 -9.49 -14.13
C PHE A 58 -2.16 -9.17 -12.73
N ASP A 59 -1.05 -9.82 -12.34
CA ASP A 59 -0.37 -9.50 -11.09
C ASP A 59 0.21 -8.07 -11.11
N PHE A 60 0.41 -7.51 -9.94
CA PHE A 60 0.86 -6.11 -9.80
C PHE A 60 2.24 -5.86 -10.40
N GLY A 61 3.14 -6.87 -10.41
CA GLY A 61 4.45 -6.81 -11.07
C GLY A 61 4.34 -6.67 -12.59
N SER A 62 3.32 -7.25 -13.22
CA SER A 62 3.03 -7.08 -14.64
C SER A 62 2.64 -5.63 -14.96
N HIS A 63 1.85 -4.98 -14.09
CA HIS A 63 1.54 -3.55 -14.22
C HIS A 63 2.77 -2.66 -14.06
N PHE A 64 3.71 -3.01 -13.16
CA PHE A 64 4.99 -2.32 -13.01
C PHE A 64 5.79 -2.31 -14.31
N ARG A 65 5.95 -3.49 -14.93
CA ARG A 65 6.69 -3.64 -16.20
C ARG A 65 6.00 -2.89 -17.35
N ALA A 66 4.70 -3.06 -17.48
CA ALA A 66 3.93 -2.38 -18.52
C ALA A 66 4.03 -0.85 -18.39
N ALA A 67 3.92 -0.31 -17.17
CA ALA A 67 4.05 1.10 -16.91
C ALA A 67 5.47 1.62 -17.21
N LEU A 68 6.52 0.82 -16.94
CA LEU A 68 7.89 1.19 -17.23
C LEU A 68 8.09 1.30 -18.75
N ALA A 69 7.58 0.34 -19.52
CA ALA A 69 7.64 0.37 -21.00
C ALA A 69 6.86 1.57 -21.56
N LEU A 70 5.64 1.84 -21.09
CA LEU A 70 4.83 2.98 -21.53
C LEU A 70 5.50 4.33 -21.20
N THR A 71 6.10 4.44 -20.01
CA THR A 71 6.82 5.66 -19.61
C THR A 71 8.07 5.87 -20.46
N ALA A 72 8.79 4.79 -20.78
CA ALA A 72 9.95 4.81 -21.65
C ALA A 72 9.59 5.24 -23.06
N GLU A 73 8.55 4.66 -23.65
CA GLU A 73 8.04 5.02 -24.98
C GLU A 73 7.63 6.50 -25.04
N LYS A 74 6.83 6.96 -24.08
CA LYS A 74 6.36 8.35 -24.00
C LYS A 74 7.53 9.35 -23.91
N ARG A 75 8.63 8.95 -23.28
CA ARG A 75 9.82 9.81 -23.10
C ARG A 75 10.91 9.60 -24.14
N GLY A 76 10.72 8.69 -25.09
CA GLY A 76 11.72 8.39 -26.12
C GLY A 76 13.02 7.80 -25.52
N VAL A 77 12.93 7.09 -24.40
CA VAL A 77 14.05 6.47 -23.69
C VAL A 77 14.01 4.96 -23.89
N THR A 78 15.16 4.34 -24.10
CA THR A 78 15.28 2.88 -24.10
C THR A 78 15.66 2.40 -22.69
N VAL A 79 14.82 1.59 -22.09
CA VAL A 79 15.12 0.92 -20.81
C VAL A 79 15.73 -0.44 -21.13
N SER A 80 16.95 -0.68 -20.66
CA SER A 80 17.59 -1.98 -20.82
C SER A 80 16.97 -3.02 -19.87
N GLU A 81 17.10 -4.31 -20.22
CA GLU A 81 16.69 -5.41 -19.34
C GLU A 81 17.38 -5.35 -17.97
N ALA A 82 18.64 -4.92 -17.93
CA ALA A 82 19.38 -4.74 -16.69
C ALA A 82 18.80 -3.60 -15.83
N ASP A 83 18.35 -2.50 -16.45
CA ASP A 83 17.71 -1.39 -15.75
C ASP A 83 16.34 -1.77 -15.21
N GLU A 84 15.52 -2.46 -16.00
CA GLU A 84 14.24 -3.00 -15.55
C GLU A 84 14.43 -3.90 -14.34
N LYS A 85 15.34 -4.88 -14.44
CA LYS A 85 15.64 -5.80 -13.33
C LYS A 85 16.14 -5.08 -12.09
N SER A 86 16.96 -4.02 -12.26
CA SER A 86 17.45 -3.20 -11.16
C SER A 86 16.32 -2.46 -10.45
N ILE A 87 15.43 -1.78 -11.20
CA ILE A 87 14.30 -1.05 -10.63
C ILE A 87 13.34 -2.01 -9.90
N LEU A 88 12.95 -3.13 -10.53
CA LEU A 88 12.06 -4.13 -9.95
C LEU A 88 12.70 -4.83 -8.73
N GLY A 89 14.00 -5.03 -8.75
CA GLY A 89 14.75 -5.59 -7.62
C GLY A 89 14.74 -4.66 -6.41
N GLU A 90 14.85 -3.35 -6.64
CA GLU A 90 14.87 -2.37 -5.57
C GLU A 90 13.49 -2.17 -4.91
N VAL A 91 12.39 -2.42 -5.64
CA VAL A 91 11.03 -2.40 -5.05
C VAL A 91 10.92 -3.33 -3.84
N ARG A 92 11.67 -4.44 -3.81
CA ARG A 92 11.67 -5.37 -2.68
C ARG A 92 12.47 -4.89 -1.47
N LYS A 93 13.26 -3.81 -1.61
CA LYS A 93 14.20 -3.31 -0.60
C LYS A 93 13.82 -1.91 -0.10
N LEU A 94 12.63 -1.44 -0.44
CA LEU A 94 12.15 -0.12 -0.03
C LEU A 94 12.25 0.03 1.50
N PRO A 95 12.82 1.13 2.01
CA PRO A 95 12.86 1.41 3.42
C PRO A 95 11.46 1.78 3.94
N ALA A 96 11.19 1.49 5.21
CA ALA A 96 10.04 2.06 5.89
C ALA A 96 10.21 3.56 6.11
N HIS A 97 9.09 4.31 6.16
CA HIS A 97 9.15 5.69 6.66
C HIS A 97 9.62 5.69 8.13
N PRO A 98 10.33 6.75 8.57
CA PRO A 98 11.06 6.73 9.85
C PRO A 98 10.21 6.41 11.08
N GLU A 99 8.93 6.84 11.10
CA GLU A 99 8.04 6.66 12.25
C GLU A 99 7.23 5.35 12.23
N VAL A 100 7.31 4.56 11.15
CA VAL A 100 6.45 3.40 10.95
C VAL A 100 6.65 2.35 12.03
N ARG A 101 7.89 1.94 12.29
CA ARG A 101 8.17 0.89 13.27
C ARG A 101 7.64 1.27 14.65
N GLU A 102 7.94 2.48 15.12
CA GLU A 102 7.47 2.98 16.42
C GLU A 102 5.94 3.01 16.48
N SER A 103 5.28 3.51 15.42
CA SER A 103 3.82 3.62 15.37
C SER A 103 3.14 2.26 15.40
N LEU A 104 3.67 1.26 14.66
CA LEU A 104 3.15 -0.11 14.68
C LEU A 104 3.32 -0.76 16.05
N MET A 105 4.46 -0.58 16.71
CA MET A 105 4.68 -1.07 18.08
C MET A 105 3.66 -0.49 19.05
N ARG A 106 3.42 0.82 19.01
CA ARG A 106 2.43 1.49 19.87
C ARG A 106 1.01 0.96 19.66
N LEU A 107 0.63 0.67 18.41
CA LEU A 107 -0.68 0.08 18.10
C LEU A 107 -0.79 -1.35 18.67
N ARG A 108 0.26 -2.14 18.55
CA ARG A 108 0.30 -3.50 19.15
C ARG A 108 0.25 -3.44 20.67
N ASP A 109 1.01 -2.54 21.30
CA ASP A 109 1.01 -2.33 22.76
C ASP A 109 -0.37 -1.87 23.27
N ALA A 110 -1.14 -1.16 22.43
CA ALA A 110 -2.52 -0.79 22.70
C ALA A 110 -3.52 -1.96 22.51
N GLY A 111 -3.06 -3.15 22.13
CA GLY A 111 -3.86 -4.38 22.02
C GLY A 111 -4.48 -4.63 20.64
N PHE A 112 -4.09 -3.89 19.59
CA PHE A 112 -4.58 -4.15 18.24
C PHE A 112 -3.87 -5.33 17.59
N ARG A 113 -4.63 -6.13 16.83
CA ARG A 113 -4.09 -7.01 15.80
C ARG A 113 -3.73 -6.16 14.58
N VAL A 114 -2.58 -6.48 13.95
CA VAL A 114 -2.04 -5.69 12.84
C VAL A 114 -1.73 -6.63 11.67
N ALA A 115 -2.28 -6.32 10.49
CA ALA A 115 -2.01 -7.04 9.25
C ALA A 115 -1.59 -6.07 8.15
N ALA A 116 -0.84 -6.56 7.16
CA ALA A 116 -0.58 -5.84 5.92
C ALA A 116 -1.50 -6.34 4.81
N LEU A 117 -1.85 -5.49 3.84
CA LEU A 117 -2.58 -5.86 2.63
C LEU A 117 -2.04 -5.07 1.43
N THR A 118 -1.32 -5.73 0.57
CA THR A 118 -0.75 -5.15 -0.65
C THR A 118 -1.44 -5.65 -1.93
N ASN A 119 -1.26 -4.91 -3.04
CA ASN A 119 -1.55 -5.41 -4.38
C ASN A 119 -0.44 -6.32 -4.95
N SER A 120 0.77 -6.25 -4.38
CA SER A 120 1.89 -7.12 -4.78
C SER A 120 1.60 -8.57 -4.40
N ILE A 121 2.21 -9.52 -5.10
CA ILE A 121 2.14 -10.95 -4.74
C ILE A 121 2.78 -11.18 -3.36
N GLY A 122 2.31 -12.18 -2.61
CA GLY A 122 2.74 -12.44 -1.23
C GLY A 122 4.26 -12.60 -1.06
N LEU A 123 4.95 -13.21 -2.03
CA LEU A 123 6.41 -13.33 -2.01
C LEU A 123 7.13 -11.97 -2.00
N VAL A 124 6.59 -10.98 -2.74
CA VAL A 124 7.14 -9.61 -2.78
C VAL A 124 6.84 -8.89 -1.48
N GLU A 125 5.63 -9.04 -0.96
CA GLU A 125 5.22 -8.44 0.32
C GLU A 125 6.09 -8.91 1.48
N GLU A 126 6.27 -10.22 1.63
CA GLU A 126 7.13 -10.79 2.69
C GLU A 126 8.56 -10.26 2.60
N ALA A 127 9.12 -10.18 1.38
CA ALA A 127 10.45 -9.62 1.18
C ALA A 127 10.51 -8.13 1.54
N GLN A 128 9.50 -7.34 1.16
CA GLN A 128 9.42 -5.92 1.48
C GLN A 128 9.36 -5.67 2.98
N LEU A 129 8.45 -6.34 3.69
CA LEU A 129 8.28 -6.18 5.13
C LEU A 129 9.53 -6.65 5.92
N ALA A 130 10.15 -7.76 5.47
CA ALA A 130 11.38 -8.28 6.08
C ALA A 130 12.57 -7.31 5.86
N ASN A 131 12.80 -6.86 4.62
CA ASN A 131 13.87 -5.93 4.29
C ASN A 131 13.70 -4.56 4.98
N ALA A 132 12.46 -4.11 5.17
CA ALA A 132 12.16 -2.88 5.90
C ALA A 132 12.29 -3.04 7.44
N GLY A 133 12.54 -4.25 7.95
CA GLY A 133 12.67 -4.55 9.38
C GLY A 133 11.39 -4.37 10.17
N ILE A 134 10.23 -4.61 9.56
CA ILE A 134 8.91 -4.45 10.20
C ILE A 134 8.02 -5.70 10.12
N ARG A 135 8.47 -6.80 9.48
CA ARG A 135 7.67 -8.03 9.34
C ARG A 135 7.23 -8.62 10.68
N ASP A 136 8.07 -8.52 11.69
CA ASP A 136 7.83 -9.00 13.06
C ASP A 136 6.67 -8.29 13.77
N LEU A 137 6.22 -7.16 13.24
CA LEU A 137 5.12 -6.36 13.79
C LEU A 137 3.74 -6.72 13.20
N PHE A 138 3.70 -7.58 12.19
CA PHE A 138 2.46 -7.99 11.54
C PHE A 138 2.09 -9.43 11.93
N ASP A 139 0.85 -9.61 12.37
CA ASP A 139 0.27 -10.93 12.62
C ASP A 139 0.08 -11.69 11.30
N GLU A 140 -0.34 -10.97 10.24
CA GLU A 140 -0.55 -11.51 8.89
C GLU A 140 -0.01 -10.55 7.82
N ALA A 141 0.56 -11.11 6.75
CA ALA A 141 0.87 -10.41 5.50
C ALA A 141 -0.05 -10.97 4.41
N LEU A 142 -0.88 -10.11 3.83
CA LEU A 142 -1.98 -10.49 2.96
C LEU A 142 -1.84 -9.81 1.58
N SER A 143 -2.08 -10.57 0.54
CA SER A 143 -2.02 -10.10 -0.83
C SER A 143 -3.40 -10.08 -1.48
N ALA A 144 -3.73 -9.00 -2.19
CA ALA A 144 -4.91 -8.92 -3.05
C ALA A 144 -4.80 -9.88 -4.26
N ASP A 145 -3.56 -10.32 -4.60
CA ASP A 145 -3.34 -11.37 -5.61
C ASP A 145 -4.06 -12.68 -5.28
N ASP A 146 -4.23 -13.00 -4.00
CA ASP A 146 -4.95 -14.21 -3.58
C ASP A 146 -6.42 -14.20 -4.01
N ALA A 147 -7.04 -13.02 -4.05
CA ALA A 147 -8.40 -12.84 -4.56
C ALA A 147 -8.47 -12.70 -6.08
N LYS A 148 -7.32 -12.64 -6.78
CA LYS A 148 -7.21 -12.30 -8.21
C LYS A 148 -8.00 -11.04 -8.58
N ARG A 149 -8.08 -10.11 -7.63
CA ARG A 149 -8.72 -8.80 -7.77
C ARG A 149 -7.93 -7.78 -6.95
N LEU A 150 -7.32 -6.82 -7.64
CA LEU A 150 -6.51 -5.79 -6.98
C LEU A 150 -7.39 -4.79 -6.22
N LYS A 151 -6.88 -4.22 -5.13
CA LYS A 151 -7.47 -3.03 -4.52
C LYS A 151 -7.62 -1.93 -5.60
N PRO A 152 -8.72 -1.18 -5.62
CA PRO A 152 -9.77 -1.04 -4.63
C PRO A 152 -11.00 -1.95 -4.85
N ALA A 153 -10.89 -3.07 -5.55
CA ALA A 153 -12.01 -4.00 -5.68
C ALA A 153 -12.44 -4.54 -4.31
N PRO A 154 -13.76 -4.62 -4.00
CA PRO A 154 -14.24 -5.03 -2.69
C PRO A 154 -13.82 -6.46 -2.33
N GLU A 155 -13.57 -7.32 -3.31
CA GLU A 155 -13.11 -8.70 -3.11
C GLU A 155 -11.76 -8.77 -2.41
N ALA A 156 -10.85 -7.81 -2.65
CA ALA A 156 -9.54 -7.77 -2.00
C ALA A 156 -9.69 -7.57 -0.47
N TYR A 157 -10.56 -6.65 -0.05
CA TYR A 157 -10.82 -6.39 1.38
C TYR A 157 -11.62 -7.53 2.02
N ALA A 158 -12.59 -8.10 1.29
CA ALA A 158 -13.38 -9.23 1.77
C ALA A 158 -12.51 -10.48 1.99
N ALA A 159 -11.58 -10.77 1.08
CA ALA A 159 -10.62 -11.87 1.22
C ALA A 159 -9.71 -11.65 2.44
N ALA A 160 -9.21 -10.42 2.64
CA ALA A 160 -8.41 -10.09 3.82
C ALA A 160 -9.20 -10.26 5.11
N ALA A 161 -10.43 -9.74 5.20
CA ALA A 161 -11.29 -9.89 6.37
C ALA A 161 -11.58 -11.37 6.69
N SER A 162 -11.85 -12.17 5.66
CA SER A 162 -12.07 -13.63 5.79
C SER A 162 -10.84 -14.35 6.35
N LYS A 163 -9.64 -14.06 5.84
CA LYS A 163 -8.38 -14.64 6.36
C LYS A 163 -8.11 -14.23 7.80
N LEU A 164 -8.46 -13.00 8.18
CA LEU A 164 -8.32 -12.50 9.55
C LEU A 164 -9.40 -13.03 10.49
N GLY A 165 -10.44 -13.70 9.97
CA GLY A 165 -11.54 -14.25 10.76
C GLY A 165 -12.47 -13.18 11.37
N VAL A 166 -12.61 -12.03 10.70
CA VAL A 166 -13.44 -10.92 11.17
C VAL A 166 -14.37 -10.41 10.05
N PRO A 167 -15.55 -9.83 10.40
CA PRO A 167 -16.38 -9.16 9.40
C PRO A 167 -15.73 -7.83 8.94
N LEU A 168 -16.07 -7.36 7.73
CA LEU A 168 -15.51 -6.14 7.14
C LEU A 168 -15.61 -4.91 8.04
N ASN A 169 -16.72 -4.73 8.78
CA ASN A 169 -16.90 -3.61 9.69
C ASN A 169 -15.99 -3.65 10.94
N ARG A 170 -15.26 -4.75 11.15
CA ARG A 170 -14.20 -4.88 12.17
C ARG A 170 -12.80 -4.67 11.60
N VAL A 171 -12.68 -4.38 10.32
CA VAL A 171 -11.44 -3.99 9.67
C VAL A 171 -11.34 -2.46 9.62
N ARG A 172 -10.17 -1.92 9.96
CA ARG A 172 -9.78 -0.55 9.61
C ARG A 172 -8.62 -0.61 8.66
N LEU A 173 -8.83 -0.15 7.42
CA LEU A 173 -7.73 0.04 6.47
C LEU A 173 -6.99 1.34 6.80
N VAL A 174 -5.66 1.29 6.77
CA VAL A 174 -4.76 2.46 6.92
C VAL A 174 -3.95 2.60 5.64
N ALA A 175 -4.13 3.68 4.90
CA ALA A 175 -3.45 3.89 3.62
C ALA A 175 -3.13 5.37 3.34
N ALA A 176 -2.09 5.61 2.54
CA ALA A 176 -1.75 6.91 2.00
C ALA A 176 -2.43 7.20 0.64
N HIS A 177 -3.22 6.27 0.13
CA HIS A 177 -3.90 6.38 -1.14
C HIS A 177 -5.39 6.63 -0.97
N ALA A 178 -5.89 7.77 -1.44
CA ALA A 178 -7.31 8.11 -1.35
C ALA A 178 -8.22 7.06 -2.03
N TRP A 179 -7.78 6.45 -3.13
CA TRP A 179 -8.52 5.41 -3.84
C TRP A 179 -8.65 4.12 -3.01
N ASP A 180 -7.60 3.75 -2.25
CA ASP A 180 -7.60 2.55 -1.40
C ASP A 180 -8.50 2.76 -0.17
N VAL A 181 -8.35 3.91 0.50
CA VAL A 181 -9.23 4.32 1.61
C VAL A 181 -10.70 4.32 1.19
N ALA A 182 -11.03 4.94 0.04
CA ALA A 182 -12.39 4.97 -0.46
C ALA A 182 -12.92 3.58 -0.86
N GLY A 183 -12.07 2.74 -1.45
CA GLY A 183 -12.41 1.35 -1.78
C GLY A 183 -12.77 0.54 -0.55
N ALA A 184 -11.94 0.62 0.50
CA ALA A 184 -12.19 -0.06 1.76
C ALA A 184 -13.47 0.41 2.45
N MET A 185 -13.72 1.73 2.49
CA MET A 185 -14.96 2.28 3.06
C MET A 185 -16.20 1.78 2.30
N ARG A 186 -16.16 1.76 0.97
CA ARG A 186 -17.25 1.23 0.13
C ARG A 186 -17.47 -0.27 0.30
N ALA A 187 -16.41 -1.01 0.61
CA ALA A 187 -16.51 -2.42 0.96
C ALA A 187 -17.10 -2.67 2.36
N GLY A 188 -17.26 -1.63 3.20
CA GLY A 188 -17.81 -1.71 4.55
C GLY A 188 -16.77 -1.69 5.67
N CYS A 189 -15.51 -1.42 5.38
CA CYS A 189 -14.46 -1.22 6.37
C CYS A 189 -14.51 0.21 6.95
N ALA A 190 -14.01 0.39 8.17
CA ALA A 190 -13.51 1.70 8.59
C ALA A 190 -12.19 1.98 7.88
N ALA A 191 -11.79 3.25 7.80
CA ALA A 191 -10.52 3.58 7.18
C ALA A 191 -9.81 4.75 7.88
N ALA A 192 -8.50 4.87 7.61
CA ALA A 192 -7.65 5.96 8.04
C ALA A 192 -6.77 6.41 6.87
N PHE A 193 -6.64 7.71 6.68
CA PHE A 193 -5.78 8.30 5.67
C PHE A 193 -4.49 8.84 6.28
N VAL A 194 -3.36 8.38 5.76
CA VAL A 194 -2.03 8.90 6.09
C VAL A 194 -1.65 9.91 5.01
N ALA A 195 -1.72 11.19 5.31
CA ALA A 195 -1.43 12.27 4.36
C ALA A 195 0.09 12.43 4.13
N ARG A 196 0.72 11.42 3.54
CA ARG A 196 2.13 11.44 3.16
C ARG A 196 2.43 12.64 2.25
N PRO A 197 3.67 13.17 2.22
CA PRO A 197 4.04 14.21 1.28
C PRO A 197 3.74 13.82 -0.16
N GLY A 198 2.83 14.56 -0.82
CA GLY A 198 2.36 14.27 -2.18
C GLY A 198 1.11 13.40 -2.26
N ALA A 199 0.64 12.81 -1.17
CA ALA A 199 -0.65 12.14 -1.12
C ALA A 199 -1.78 13.19 -1.14
N LEU A 200 -2.66 13.08 -2.14
CA LEU A 200 -3.76 14.01 -2.34
C LEU A 200 -5.10 13.32 -2.09
N TRP A 201 -6.02 14.04 -1.46
CA TRP A 201 -7.38 13.57 -1.30
C TRP A 201 -8.26 14.09 -2.45
N ASN A 202 -8.99 13.18 -3.08
CA ASN A 202 -9.96 13.57 -4.10
C ASN A 202 -11.21 14.16 -3.42
N PRO A 203 -11.60 15.42 -3.70
CA PRO A 203 -12.73 16.08 -3.06
C PRO A 203 -14.10 15.44 -3.34
N LEU A 204 -14.19 14.55 -4.33
CA LEU A 204 -15.41 13.77 -4.63
C LEU A 204 -15.57 12.54 -3.73
N LEU A 205 -14.57 12.19 -2.93
CA LEU A 205 -14.60 11.05 -2.02
C LEU A 205 -15.02 11.47 -0.62
N GLU A 206 -15.82 10.62 0.02
CA GLU A 206 -16.12 10.74 1.44
C GLU A 206 -14.83 10.60 2.27
N LYS A 207 -14.63 11.48 3.24
CA LYS A 207 -13.45 11.45 4.10
C LYS A 207 -13.56 10.36 5.16
N PRO A 208 -12.45 9.66 5.47
CA PRO A 208 -12.42 8.73 6.58
C PRO A 208 -12.51 9.48 7.92
N ASP A 209 -12.88 8.75 8.96
CA ASP A 209 -13.00 9.27 10.31
C ASP A 209 -11.65 9.47 11.05
N VAL A 210 -10.57 8.94 10.50
CA VAL A 210 -9.19 9.12 10.97
C VAL A 210 -8.33 9.69 9.85
N TRP A 211 -7.57 10.76 10.17
CA TRP A 211 -6.74 11.47 9.22
C TRP A 211 -5.55 12.13 9.92
N GLY A 212 -4.32 11.78 9.50
CA GLY A 212 -3.10 12.35 10.06
C GLY A 212 -2.05 12.62 9.00
N LYS A 213 -1.10 13.51 9.28
CA LYS A 213 0.00 13.86 8.37
C LYS A 213 1.05 12.75 8.25
N ASP A 214 1.11 11.87 9.25
CA ASP A 214 2.01 10.72 9.32
C ASP A 214 1.35 9.58 10.09
N LEU A 215 2.00 8.42 10.14
CA LEU A 215 1.44 7.28 10.83
C LEU A 215 1.41 7.46 12.36
N ARG A 216 2.22 8.33 12.94
CA ARG A 216 2.19 8.63 14.38
C ARG A 216 0.87 9.31 14.76
N GLU A 217 0.47 10.36 14.02
CA GLU A 217 -0.82 11.04 14.27
C GLU A 217 -2.01 10.12 14.02
N VAL A 218 -1.94 9.28 12.98
CA VAL A 218 -2.98 8.29 12.69
C VAL A 218 -3.10 7.28 13.81
N ALA A 219 -1.98 6.75 14.33
CA ALA A 219 -1.96 5.81 15.45
C ALA A 219 -2.56 6.41 16.72
N ASP A 220 -2.26 7.68 17.06
CA ASP A 220 -2.83 8.37 18.20
C ASP A 220 -4.36 8.44 18.12
N GLN A 221 -4.88 8.79 16.95
CA GLN A 221 -6.32 8.87 16.71
C GLN A 221 -7.00 7.50 16.76
N ILE A 222 -6.37 6.46 16.18
CA ILE A 222 -6.89 5.08 16.23
C ILE A 222 -6.96 4.59 17.67
N ILE A 223 -5.90 4.77 18.46
CA ILE A 223 -5.85 4.36 19.88
C ILE A 223 -6.95 5.03 20.69
N ALA A 224 -7.23 6.30 20.43
CA ALA A 224 -8.26 7.06 21.12
C ALA A 224 -9.69 6.65 20.72
N ARG A 225 -9.90 6.30 19.45
CA ARG A 225 -11.22 6.09 18.84
C ARG A 225 -11.68 4.63 18.88
N ASP A 226 -10.82 3.71 18.47
CA ASP A 226 -11.15 2.28 18.32
C ASP A 226 -10.93 1.55 19.66
N ARG A 227 -11.80 1.82 20.61
CA ARG A 227 -11.75 1.23 21.98
C ARG A 227 -12.38 -0.14 22.01
#